data_6d16b142b910cabc51f83449d34343c1
#
_entry.id   6d16b142b910cabc51f83449d34343c1
#
_cell.length_a   1.000
_cell.length_b   1.000
_cell.length_c   1.000
_cell.angle_alpha   90.00
_cell.angle_beta   90.00
_cell.angle_gamma   90.00
#
_symmetry.space_group_name_H-M   'P 1'
#
loop_
_entity.id
_entity.type
_entity.pdbx_description
1 polymer ?
#
loop_
_entity_poly.entity_id
_entity_poly.type
_entity_poly.pdbx_seq_one_letter_code
_entity_poly.pdbx_strand_id
1 'polypeptide(L)' 'MKSSSIPLCEAALNTEYIIDHIENCDVYKKNLKGYGIIPGGKIKLIFKSPTNDPCAYEVMGAVLAMRREDSNQIYVIASS' A
#
# COMPACT_ATOMS: atom_id res chain seq x y z
N MET A 1 4.30 -9.62 -21.11
CA MET A 1 3.00 -9.30 -20.52
C MET A 1 3.16 -8.55 -19.20
N LYS A 2 2.47 -7.47 -19.08
CA LYS A 2 2.56 -6.70 -17.86
C LYS A 2 1.75 -7.30 -16.75
N SER A 3 2.28 -7.25 -15.55
CA SER A 3 1.50 -7.63 -14.39
C SER A 3 0.39 -6.63 -14.17
N SER A 4 -0.74 -7.10 -13.71
CA SER A 4 -1.84 -6.23 -13.36
C SER A 4 -1.61 -5.66 -11.97
N SER A 5 -1.80 -4.37 -11.82
CA SER A 5 -1.75 -3.78 -10.50
C SER A 5 -3.14 -3.79 -9.88
N ILE A 6 -3.20 -3.83 -8.57
CA ILE A 6 -4.45 -3.76 -7.83
C ILE A 6 -4.35 -2.65 -6.80
N PRO A 7 -5.48 -2.09 -6.39
CA PRO A 7 -5.45 -1.11 -5.29
C PRO A 7 -4.96 -1.78 -4.02
N LEU A 8 -4.19 -1.08 -3.24
CA LEU A 8 -3.65 -1.62 -2.00
C LEU A 8 -4.76 -2.09 -1.06
N CYS A 9 -5.91 -1.47 -1.11
CA CYS A 9 -7.02 -1.87 -0.26
C CYS A 9 -7.55 -3.27 -0.58
N GLU A 10 -7.13 -3.84 -1.72
CA GLU A 10 -7.51 -5.19 -2.09
C GLU A 10 -6.38 -6.19 -1.89
N ALA A 11 -5.32 -5.78 -1.23
CA ALA A 11 -4.17 -6.65 -1.02
C ALA A 11 -4.51 -7.81 -0.09
N ALA A 12 -3.88 -8.94 -0.33
CA ALA A 12 -4.05 -10.12 0.52
C ALA A 12 -3.22 -9.96 1.80
N LEU A 13 -3.75 -10.48 2.88
CA LEU A 13 -3.10 -10.39 4.18
C LEU A 13 -1.78 -11.17 4.15
N ASN A 14 -0.75 -10.59 4.76
CA ASN A 14 0.57 -11.23 4.91
C ASN A 14 1.26 -11.57 3.58
N THR A 15 0.88 -10.87 2.53
CA THR A 15 1.50 -11.05 1.23
C THR A 15 2.27 -9.78 0.89
N GLU A 16 3.52 -9.94 0.47
CA GLU A 16 4.34 -8.80 0.11
C GLU A 16 4.03 -8.35 -1.31
N TYR A 17 3.93 -7.04 -1.47
CA TYR A 17 3.67 -6.44 -2.77
C TYR A 17 4.72 -5.37 -3.04
N ILE A 18 4.82 -4.99 -4.30
CA ILE A 18 5.67 -3.88 -4.72
C ILE A 18 4.75 -2.76 -5.20
N ILE A 19 5.03 -1.56 -4.76
CA ILE A 19 4.23 -0.41 -5.14
C ILE A 19 4.53 -0.08 -6.60
N ASP A 20 3.48 -0.10 -7.42
CA ASP A 20 3.61 0.18 -8.83
C ASP A 20 3.48 1.67 -9.10
N HIS A 21 2.42 2.27 -8.60
CA HIS A 21 2.21 3.70 -8.75
C HIS A 21 1.21 4.19 -7.73
N ILE A 22 1.16 5.49 -7.56
CA ILE A 22 0.23 6.14 -6.64
C ILE A 22 -0.52 7.19 -7.44
N GLU A 23 -1.85 7.12 -7.37
CA GLU A 23 -2.69 8.02 -8.15
C GLU A 23 -3.14 9.24 -7.36
N ASN A 24 -3.33 10.34 -8.08
CA ASN A 24 -4.03 11.50 -7.58
C ASN A 24 -3.62 11.94 -6.18
N CYS A 25 -2.33 12.12 -5.96
CA CYS A 25 -1.91 12.27 -4.58
C CYS A 25 -0.72 13.18 -4.39
N ASP A 26 -0.83 14.41 -4.88
CA ASP A 26 0.23 15.37 -4.60
C ASP A 26 0.45 15.52 -3.10
N VAL A 27 -0.65 15.60 -2.35
CA VAL A 27 -0.54 15.72 -0.90
C VAL A 27 -0.05 14.42 -0.29
N TYR A 28 -0.61 13.30 -0.73
CA TYR A 28 -0.20 11.99 -0.23
C TYR A 28 1.24 11.67 -0.56
N LYS A 29 1.68 12.01 -1.75
CA LYS A 29 3.06 11.73 -2.13
C LYS A 29 4.03 12.37 -1.17
N LYS A 30 3.74 13.56 -0.71
CA LYS A 30 4.62 14.21 0.24
C LYS A 30 4.65 13.47 1.57
N ASN A 31 3.50 13.11 2.08
CA ASN A 31 3.41 12.46 3.38
C ASN A 31 3.87 11.01 3.33
N LEU A 32 3.38 10.26 2.34
CA LEU A 32 3.67 8.84 2.27
C LEU A 32 5.10 8.56 1.89
N LYS A 33 5.70 9.46 1.12
CA LYS A 33 7.08 9.30 0.71
C LYS A 33 8.01 9.25 1.92
N GLY A 34 7.69 10.02 2.95
CA GLY A 34 8.49 10.02 4.16
C GLY A 34 8.44 8.70 4.90
N TYR A 35 7.44 7.88 4.64
CA TYR A 35 7.34 6.56 5.24
C TYR A 35 7.87 5.46 4.34
N GLY A 36 8.36 5.81 3.15
CA GLY A 36 8.86 4.81 2.23
C GLY A 36 7.83 4.28 1.25
N ILE A 37 6.67 4.91 1.18
CA ILE A 37 5.62 4.52 0.23
C ILE A 37 5.89 5.22 -1.08
N ILE A 38 6.75 4.59 -1.88
CA ILE A 38 7.18 5.15 -3.16
C ILE A 38 7.14 4.02 -4.19
N PRO A 39 7.02 4.35 -5.47
CA PRO A 39 7.05 3.31 -6.51
C PRO A 39 8.33 2.49 -6.39
N GLY A 40 8.19 1.18 -6.48
CA GLY A 40 9.31 0.26 -6.32
C GLY A 40 9.51 -0.20 -4.90
N GLY A 41 8.89 0.44 -3.93
CA GLY A 41 9.00 0.04 -2.54
C GLY A 41 8.15 -1.17 -2.22
N LYS A 42 8.50 -1.87 -1.16
CA LYS A 42 7.76 -3.06 -0.73
C LYS A 42 6.78 -2.70 0.36
N ILE A 43 5.63 -3.35 0.33
CA ILE A 43 4.59 -3.11 1.31
C ILE A 43 3.84 -4.42 1.58
N LYS A 44 3.44 -4.62 2.81
CA LYS A 44 2.75 -5.84 3.20
C LYS A 44 1.59 -5.49 4.12
N LEU A 45 0.41 -6.01 3.82
CA LEU A 45 -0.74 -5.85 4.69
C LEU A 45 -0.61 -6.83 5.83
N ILE A 46 -0.54 -6.35 7.06
CA ILE A 46 -0.32 -7.22 8.22
C ILE A 46 -1.51 -7.30 9.15
N PHE A 47 -2.47 -6.41 9.01
CA PHE A 47 -3.64 -6.44 9.86
C PHE A 47 -4.82 -5.75 9.19
N LYS A 48 -5.98 -6.37 9.26
CA LYS A 48 -7.23 -5.76 8.81
C LYS A 48 -8.12 -5.57 10.02
N SER A 49 -8.67 -4.37 10.16
CA SER A 49 -9.64 -4.15 11.21
C SER A 49 -10.93 -4.90 10.86
N PRO A 50 -11.86 -5.06 11.82
CA PRO A 50 -13.12 -5.77 11.54
C PRO A 50 -13.90 -5.20 10.37
N THR A 51 -13.80 -3.90 10.13
CA THR A 51 -14.50 -3.25 9.03
C THR A 51 -13.59 -3.05 7.81
N ASN A 52 -12.35 -3.56 7.87
CA ASN A 52 -11.35 -3.36 6.83
C ASN A 52 -10.96 -1.89 6.64
N ASP A 53 -11.17 -1.08 7.66
CA ASP A 53 -10.83 0.33 7.60
C ASP A 53 -10.67 0.88 9.02
N PRO A 54 -9.47 1.25 9.43
CA PRO A 54 -8.22 1.22 8.68
C PRO A 54 -7.57 -0.16 8.68
N CYS A 55 -6.52 -0.28 7.87
CA CYS A 55 -5.68 -1.47 7.87
C CYS A 55 -4.26 -1.07 8.24
N ALA A 56 -3.48 -2.02 8.74
CA ALA A 56 -2.09 -1.76 9.10
C ALA A 56 -1.18 -2.42 8.08
N TYR A 57 -0.15 -1.67 7.67
CA TYR A 57 0.79 -2.11 6.66
C TYR A 57 2.21 -1.99 7.19
N GLU A 58 3.06 -2.91 6.76
CA GLU A 58 4.47 -2.85 7.07
C GLU A 58 5.22 -2.30 5.87
N VAL A 59 5.99 -1.24 6.09
CA VAL A 59 6.79 -0.60 5.07
C VAL A 59 8.15 -0.28 5.67
N MET A 60 9.21 -0.84 5.10
CA MET A 60 10.58 -0.58 5.55
C MET A 60 10.77 -0.84 7.05
N GLY A 61 10.13 -1.90 7.54
CA GLY A 61 10.29 -2.27 8.94
C GLY A 61 9.42 -1.49 9.91
N ALA A 62 8.67 -0.53 9.42
CA ALA A 62 7.75 0.24 10.27
C ALA A 62 6.32 -0.14 9.95
N VAL A 63 5.45 -0.04 10.94
CA VAL A 63 4.04 -0.34 10.77
C VAL A 63 3.26 0.96 10.80
N LEU A 64 2.40 1.15 9.81
CA LEU A 64 1.54 2.32 9.81
C LEU A 64 0.11 1.94 9.45
N ALA A 65 -0.84 2.62 10.05
CA ALA A 65 -2.24 2.42 9.76
C ALA A 65 -2.64 3.37 8.63
N MET A 66 -3.47 2.86 7.72
CA MET A 66 -3.88 3.66 6.58
C MET A 66 -5.35 3.42 6.33
N ARG A 67 -6.08 4.51 6.11
CA ARG A 67 -7.49 4.40 5.80
C ARG A 67 -7.67 3.94 4.37
N ARG A 68 -8.82 3.33 4.13
CA ARG A 68 -9.15 2.82 2.81
C ARG A 68 -9.12 3.90 1.74
N GLU A 69 -9.56 5.10 2.08
CA GLU A 69 -9.53 6.19 1.11
C GLU A 69 -8.11 6.52 0.68
N ASP A 70 -7.14 6.28 1.54
CA ASP A 70 -5.74 6.51 1.22
C ASP A 70 -5.15 5.33 0.47
N SER A 71 -5.37 4.12 0.99
CA SER A 71 -4.81 2.92 0.37
C SER A 71 -5.40 2.67 -1.02
N ASN A 72 -6.60 3.17 -1.26
CA ASN A 72 -7.23 3.01 -2.55
C ASN A 72 -6.51 3.77 -3.66
N GLN A 73 -5.65 4.71 -3.30
CA GLN A 73 -4.88 5.49 -4.26
C GLN A 73 -3.54 4.84 -4.60
N ILE A 74 -3.15 3.81 -3.86
CA ILE A 74 -1.87 3.15 -4.05
C ILE A 74 -2.11 1.85 -4.80
N TYR A 75 -1.39 1.68 -5.90
CA TYR A 75 -1.53 0.46 -6.71
C TYR A 75 -0.28 -0.38 -6.58
N VAL A 76 -0.49 -1.66 -6.39
CA VAL A 76 0.61 -2.60 -6.10
C VAL A 76 0.53 -3.81 -7.01
N ILE A 77 1.67 -4.48 -7.16
CA ILE A 77 1.76 -5.73 -7.90
C ILE A 77 2.42 -6.76 -6.99
N ALA A 78 2.16 -8.03 -7.27
CA ALA A 78 2.73 -9.09 -6.46
C ALA A 78 4.26 -9.04 -6.54
N SER A 79 4.88 -9.33 -5.40
CA SER A 79 6.31 -9.21 -5.27
C SER A 79 7.08 -10.38 -5.90
N SER A 80 6.50 -11.51 -6.01
CA SER A 80 7.28 -12.67 -6.48
C SER A 80 7.39 -12.76 -7.99
#